data_50224ad3121e831570209e30e323e9cc
#
_entry.id   50224ad3121e831570209e30e323e9cc
#
_cell.length_a   1.000
_cell.length_b   1.000
_cell.length_c   1.000
_cell.angle_alpha   90.00
_cell.angle_beta   90.00
_cell.angle_gamma   90.00
#
_symmetry.space_group_name_H-M   'P 1'
#
loop_
_entity.id
_entity.type
_entity.pdbx_description
1 polymer ?
#
loop_
_entity_poly.entity_id
_entity_poly.type
_entity_poly.pdbx_seq_one_letter_code
_entity_poly.pdbx_strand_id
1 'polypeptide(L)'
;LLREKGLAAATKKAGRIAAEGIVSSYTSDDASVGAIIEVNSETDFVGKNADFKAFVGALAKIVADSNPADLEALNALKFDDTKTVEEELREKILTIGENMKIRRFARFEGNVVTYIHGEGRIGVMVKVEGDLTDDAKSAAKDAAMQIAAMNPLYLDKTTVPAEDLEKEKHIILAQMKEDPKNAGKPENILEKMLTGKVNKFYELNCLNQQEFVKDS
;
A
#
# COMPACT_ATOMS: atom_id res chain seq x y z
N LEU A 1 -14.57 33.70 -1.31
CA LEU A 1 -15.60 33.15 -2.25
C LEU A 1 -15.25 31.73 -2.73
N LEU A 2 -14.02 31.43 -3.27
CA LEU A 2 -13.62 30.05 -3.71
C LEU A 2 -13.46 29.13 -2.51
N ARG A 3 -12.81 29.56 -1.45
CA ARG A 3 -12.62 28.77 -0.21
C ARG A 3 -13.96 28.37 0.43
N GLU A 4 -14.91 29.29 0.51
CA GLU A 4 -16.26 29.05 1.05
C GLU A 4 -17.03 28.04 0.18
N LYS A 5 -16.96 28.19 -1.15
CA LYS A 5 -17.59 27.24 -2.10
C LYS A 5 -16.95 25.86 -2.04
N GLY A 6 -15.62 25.78 -1.89
CA GLY A 6 -14.89 24.54 -1.71
C GLY A 6 -15.30 23.81 -0.43
N LEU A 7 -15.40 24.54 0.69
CA LEU A 7 -15.85 23.98 1.96
C LEU A 7 -17.30 23.45 1.85
N ALA A 8 -18.21 24.22 1.28
CA ALA A 8 -19.59 23.80 1.09
C ALA A 8 -19.71 22.58 0.17
N ALA A 9 -18.93 22.52 -0.92
CA ALA A 9 -18.89 21.37 -1.82
C ALA A 9 -18.33 20.10 -1.14
N ALA A 10 -17.24 20.21 -0.39
CA ALA A 10 -16.66 19.13 0.37
C ALA A 10 -17.63 18.60 1.43
N THR A 11 -18.25 19.47 2.22
CA THR A 11 -19.25 19.10 3.23
C THR A 11 -20.43 18.36 2.61
N LYS A 12 -20.96 18.84 1.49
CA LYS A 12 -22.10 18.20 0.79
C LYS A 12 -21.77 16.79 0.28
N LYS A 13 -20.51 16.55 -0.07
CA LYS A 13 -20.06 15.28 -0.67
C LYS A 13 -19.40 14.32 0.31
N ALA A 14 -19.03 14.78 1.51
CA ALA A 14 -18.27 14.03 2.51
C ALA A 14 -18.87 12.65 2.86
N GLY A 15 -20.19 12.49 2.77
CA GLY A 15 -20.88 11.22 3.01
C GLY A 15 -20.90 10.24 1.83
N ARG A 16 -20.37 10.63 0.65
CA ARG A 16 -20.34 9.74 -0.52
C ARG A 16 -19.15 8.79 -0.42
N ILE A 17 -19.36 7.56 -0.87
CA ILE A 17 -18.32 6.53 -0.85
C ILE A 17 -17.26 6.87 -1.91
N ALA A 18 -16.02 7.00 -1.49
CA ALA A 18 -14.85 7.17 -2.33
C ALA A 18 -13.98 5.91 -2.19
N ALA A 19 -14.23 4.92 -3.07
CA ALA A 19 -13.58 3.60 -3.03
C ALA A 19 -12.56 3.41 -4.17
N GLU A 20 -12.62 4.26 -5.20
CA GLU A 20 -11.67 4.33 -6.30
C GLU A 20 -10.55 5.33 -5.97
N GLY A 21 -9.74 5.69 -6.94
CA GLY A 21 -8.65 6.67 -6.79
C GLY A 21 -7.32 6.13 -7.28
N ILE A 22 -6.23 6.73 -6.81
CA ILE A 22 -4.87 6.30 -7.17
C ILE A 22 -3.91 6.33 -5.99
N VAL A 23 -2.86 5.54 -6.13
CA VAL A 23 -1.62 5.64 -5.37
C VAL A 23 -0.58 6.36 -6.23
N SER A 24 0.16 7.28 -5.64
CA SER A 24 1.34 7.90 -6.24
C SER A 24 2.54 7.80 -5.31
N SER A 25 3.73 7.93 -5.89
CA SER A 25 4.98 7.89 -5.13
C SER A 25 5.91 9.03 -5.55
N TYR A 26 6.80 9.36 -4.64
CA TYR A 26 7.95 10.22 -4.90
C TYR A 26 9.20 9.57 -4.30
N THR A 27 10.30 9.68 -5.01
CA THR A 27 11.63 9.29 -4.52
C THR A 27 12.58 10.43 -4.82
N SER A 28 13.40 10.84 -3.84
CA SER A 28 14.44 11.86 -4.04
C SER A 28 15.47 11.38 -5.06
N ASP A 29 16.16 12.33 -5.72
CA ASP A 29 17.12 12.03 -6.80
C ASP A 29 18.25 11.10 -6.35
N ASP A 30 18.67 11.22 -5.09
CA ASP A 30 19.68 10.37 -4.46
C ASP A 30 19.09 9.08 -3.83
N ALA A 31 17.78 8.86 -3.99
CA ALA A 31 17.03 7.77 -3.41
C ALA A 31 17.06 7.68 -1.87
N SER A 32 17.51 8.74 -1.18
CA SER A 32 17.63 8.78 0.28
C SER A 32 16.29 8.94 1.01
N VAL A 33 15.23 9.34 0.31
CA VAL A 33 13.86 9.48 0.83
C VAL A 33 12.87 9.01 -0.21
N GLY A 34 11.89 8.24 0.23
CA GLY A 34 10.74 7.87 -0.58
C GLY A 34 9.43 8.05 0.17
N ALA A 35 8.39 8.39 -0.55
CA ALA A 35 7.04 8.46 -0.03
C ALA A 35 6.03 7.86 -1.00
N ILE A 36 4.95 7.34 -0.45
CA ILE A 36 3.82 6.79 -1.17
C ILE A 36 2.53 7.31 -0.52
N ILE A 37 1.55 7.68 -1.31
CA ILE A 37 0.28 8.23 -0.83
C ILE A 37 -0.90 7.68 -1.62
N GLU A 38 -1.99 7.38 -0.93
CA GLU A 38 -3.25 6.94 -1.50
C GLU A 38 -4.30 8.05 -1.35
N VAL A 39 -4.89 8.46 -2.47
CA VAL A 39 -6.01 9.41 -2.52
C VAL A 39 -7.18 8.75 -3.23
N ASN A 40 -8.29 8.64 -2.52
CA ASN A 40 -9.51 8.02 -3.05
C ASN A 40 -10.42 9.06 -3.72
N SER A 41 -11.21 8.58 -4.69
CA SER A 41 -12.28 9.28 -5.41
C SER A 41 -13.52 8.39 -5.54
N GLU A 42 -14.64 8.94 -6.02
CA GLU A 42 -15.87 8.16 -6.20
C GLU A 42 -15.76 7.20 -7.40
N THR A 43 -15.13 7.64 -8.50
CA THR A 43 -15.01 6.87 -9.74
C THR A 43 -13.57 6.69 -10.21
N ASP A 44 -13.32 5.67 -11.04
CA ASP A 44 -12.04 5.40 -11.68
C ASP A 44 -11.69 6.43 -12.77
N PHE A 45 -12.66 7.18 -13.29
CA PHE A 45 -12.43 8.25 -14.26
C PHE A 45 -11.55 9.36 -13.67
N VAL A 46 -11.74 9.70 -12.39
CA VAL A 46 -10.90 10.69 -11.70
C VAL A 46 -9.44 10.23 -11.64
N GLY A 47 -9.21 8.94 -11.41
CA GLY A 47 -7.86 8.37 -11.44
C GLY A 47 -7.11 8.54 -12.77
N LYS A 48 -7.83 8.76 -13.87
CA LYS A 48 -7.26 9.03 -15.20
C LYS A 48 -7.07 10.53 -15.50
N ASN A 49 -7.66 11.40 -14.67
CA ASN A 49 -7.59 12.85 -14.82
C ASN A 49 -6.17 13.35 -14.53
N ALA A 50 -5.60 14.14 -15.46
CA ALA A 50 -4.23 14.65 -15.35
C ALA A 50 -4.03 15.58 -14.13
N ASP A 51 -5.01 16.46 -13.85
CA ASP A 51 -4.95 17.38 -12.72
C ASP A 51 -5.01 16.63 -11.37
N PHE A 52 -5.80 15.56 -11.32
CA PHE A 52 -5.85 14.71 -10.14
C PHE A 52 -4.54 13.95 -9.94
N LYS A 53 -3.97 13.36 -11.01
CA LYS A 53 -2.66 12.70 -10.95
C LYS A 53 -1.56 13.66 -10.50
N ALA A 54 -1.54 14.88 -11.05
CA ALA A 54 -0.57 15.92 -10.65
C ALA A 54 -0.73 16.31 -9.17
N PHE A 55 -1.95 16.46 -8.69
CA PHE A 55 -2.26 16.73 -7.29
C PHE A 55 -1.73 15.62 -6.38
N VAL A 56 -2.04 14.35 -6.67
CA VAL A 56 -1.57 13.22 -5.85
C VAL A 56 -0.05 13.08 -5.88
N GLY A 57 0.59 13.32 -7.05
CA GLY A 57 2.04 13.35 -7.16
C GLY A 57 2.69 14.47 -6.33
N ALA A 58 2.09 15.67 -6.31
CA ALA A 58 2.56 16.77 -5.47
C ALA A 58 2.44 16.43 -3.98
N LEU A 59 1.35 15.77 -3.57
CA LEU A 59 1.20 15.29 -2.19
C LEU A 59 2.29 14.29 -1.80
N ALA A 60 2.64 13.33 -2.68
CA ALA A 60 3.71 12.39 -2.41
C ALA A 60 5.05 13.11 -2.16
N LYS A 61 5.33 14.16 -2.94
CA LYS A 61 6.53 14.99 -2.74
C LYS A 61 6.46 15.77 -1.42
N ILE A 62 5.33 16.36 -1.06
CA ILE A 62 5.14 17.06 0.22
C ILE A 62 5.39 16.12 1.40
N VAL A 63 4.87 14.89 1.35
CA VAL A 63 5.12 13.87 2.37
C VAL A 63 6.62 13.55 2.49
N ALA A 64 7.30 13.37 1.36
CA ALA A 64 8.73 13.09 1.34
C ALA A 64 9.55 14.22 1.97
N ASP A 65 9.26 15.46 1.58
CA ASP A 65 10.02 16.64 1.99
C ASP A 65 9.75 17.05 3.45
N SER A 66 8.50 16.90 3.92
CA SER A 66 8.06 17.49 5.20
C SER A 66 7.89 16.47 6.34
N ASN A 67 7.87 15.17 6.04
CA ASN A 67 7.70 14.09 7.02
C ASN A 67 6.55 14.32 8.03
N PRO A 68 5.29 14.55 7.58
CA PRO A 68 4.17 14.78 8.49
C PRO A 68 3.94 13.55 9.37
N ALA A 69 3.56 13.78 10.64
CA ALA A 69 3.33 12.72 11.60
C ALA A 69 2.08 11.90 11.29
N ASP A 70 1.06 12.54 10.73
CA ASP A 70 -0.25 11.95 10.42
C ASP A 70 -0.98 12.74 9.33
N LEU A 71 -2.22 12.33 9.02
CA LEU A 71 -3.05 13.00 8.02
C LEU A 71 -3.47 14.42 8.42
N GLU A 72 -3.64 14.71 9.71
CA GLU A 72 -3.98 16.03 10.19
C GLU A 72 -2.80 16.99 9.97
N ALA A 73 -1.60 16.56 10.34
CA ALA A 73 -0.37 17.31 10.07
C ALA A 73 -0.18 17.55 8.57
N LEU A 74 -0.39 16.51 7.72
CA LEU A 74 -0.28 16.65 6.26
C LEU A 74 -1.28 17.69 5.73
N ASN A 75 -2.53 17.66 6.15
CA ASN A 75 -3.58 18.58 5.71
C ASN A 75 -3.28 20.04 6.07
N ALA A 76 -2.57 20.27 7.17
CA ALA A 76 -2.17 21.61 7.62
C ALA A 76 -0.94 22.17 6.88
N LEU A 77 -0.16 21.32 6.20
CA LEU A 77 1.02 21.77 5.45
C LEU A 77 0.63 22.66 4.27
N LYS A 78 1.56 23.50 3.85
CA LYS A 78 1.42 24.28 2.62
C LYS A 78 1.46 23.35 1.41
N PHE A 79 0.46 23.48 0.55
CA PHE A 79 0.49 22.89 -0.79
C PHE A 79 1.26 23.81 -1.75
N ASP A 80 1.00 25.11 -1.64
CA ASP A 80 1.71 26.19 -2.34
C ASP A 80 1.79 27.44 -1.43
N ASP A 81 2.21 28.59 -1.99
CA ASP A 81 2.34 29.85 -1.23
C ASP A 81 0.99 30.40 -0.73
N THR A 82 -0.13 29.94 -1.28
CA THR A 82 -1.47 30.51 -1.06
C THR A 82 -2.44 29.58 -0.34
N LYS A 83 -2.17 28.26 -0.35
CA LYS A 83 -3.11 27.23 0.11
C LYS A 83 -2.42 26.16 0.95
N THR A 84 -3.18 25.58 1.85
CA THR A 84 -2.82 24.32 2.52
C THR A 84 -3.24 23.11 1.66
N VAL A 85 -2.73 21.93 2.03
CA VAL A 85 -3.14 20.65 1.42
C VAL A 85 -4.65 20.45 1.52
N GLU A 86 -5.24 20.74 2.68
CA GLU A 86 -6.69 20.62 2.87
C GLU A 86 -7.48 21.60 1.98
N GLU A 87 -7.01 22.83 1.82
CA GLU A 87 -7.65 23.81 0.94
C GLU A 87 -7.58 23.41 -0.53
N GLU A 88 -6.45 22.88 -0.99
CA GLU A 88 -6.30 22.34 -2.35
C GLU A 88 -7.18 21.12 -2.59
N LEU A 89 -7.26 20.19 -1.63
CA LEU A 89 -8.16 19.04 -1.70
C LEU A 89 -9.63 19.48 -1.87
N ARG A 90 -10.07 20.47 -1.09
CA ARG A 90 -11.43 21.04 -1.20
C ARG A 90 -11.68 21.71 -2.55
N GLU A 91 -10.67 22.35 -3.12
CA GLU A 91 -10.75 22.94 -4.46
C GLU A 91 -10.86 21.84 -5.54
N LYS A 92 -10.12 20.76 -5.41
CA LYS A 92 -10.25 19.57 -6.31
C LYS A 92 -11.65 18.96 -6.22
N ILE A 93 -12.21 18.81 -5.01
CA ILE A 93 -13.58 18.33 -4.80
C ILE A 93 -14.60 19.25 -5.47
N LEU A 94 -14.38 20.56 -5.44
CA LEU A 94 -15.25 21.54 -6.07
C LEU A 94 -15.16 21.44 -7.61
N THR A 95 -13.95 21.41 -8.17
CA THR A 95 -13.71 21.51 -9.61
C THR A 95 -13.98 20.19 -10.34
N ILE A 96 -13.56 19.06 -9.78
CA ILE A 96 -13.77 17.74 -10.36
C ILE A 96 -15.22 17.26 -10.11
N GLY A 97 -15.81 17.66 -8.99
CA GLY A 97 -17.21 17.39 -8.70
C GLY A 97 -17.47 16.10 -7.94
N GLU A 98 -16.44 15.37 -7.52
CA GLU A 98 -16.53 14.14 -6.75
C GLU A 98 -16.02 14.30 -5.32
N ASN A 99 -16.45 13.43 -4.40
CA ASN A 99 -15.83 13.28 -3.09
C ASN A 99 -14.42 12.73 -3.25
N MET A 100 -13.47 13.29 -2.52
CA MET A 100 -12.07 12.83 -2.50
C MET A 100 -11.56 12.82 -1.08
N LYS A 101 -10.67 11.86 -0.79
CA LYS A 101 -10.10 11.70 0.54
C LYS A 101 -8.65 11.24 0.43
N ILE A 102 -7.74 11.94 1.09
CA ILE A 102 -6.41 11.40 1.38
C ILE A 102 -6.61 10.28 2.40
N ARG A 103 -6.31 9.04 2.02
CA ARG A 103 -6.58 7.88 2.86
C ARG A 103 -5.44 7.57 3.79
N ARG A 104 -4.23 7.51 3.25
CA ARG A 104 -3.02 7.13 3.97
C ARG A 104 -1.77 7.50 3.17
N PHE A 105 -0.66 7.56 3.87
CA PHE A 105 0.66 7.68 3.27
C PHE A 105 1.68 6.89 4.09
N ALA A 106 2.84 6.65 3.50
CA ALA A 106 4.03 6.13 4.17
C ALA A 106 5.28 6.85 3.64
N ARG A 107 6.28 6.99 4.48
CA ARG A 107 7.57 7.59 4.15
C ARG A 107 8.70 6.75 4.72
N PHE A 108 9.72 6.51 3.92
CA PHE A 108 10.96 5.87 4.33
C PHE A 108 12.15 6.76 4.10
N GLU A 109 13.14 6.66 4.98
CA GLU A 109 14.48 7.22 4.83
C GLU A 109 15.49 6.11 4.64
N GLY A 110 16.53 6.38 3.86
CA GLY A 110 17.55 5.45 3.42
C GLY A 110 17.32 5.09 1.95
N ASN A 111 17.97 4.04 1.47
CA ASN A 111 17.87 3.62 0.09
C ASN A 111 16.46 3.11 -0.24
N VAL A 112 15.68 3.90 -0.95
CA VAL A 112 14.26 3.62 -1.23
C VAL A 112 14.03 3.43 -2.72
N VAL A 113 13.29 2.39 -3.07
CA VAL A 113 12.79 2.12 -4.42
C VAL A 113 11.26 2.06 -4.39
N THR A 114 10.61 2.77 -5.31
CA THR A 114 9.15 2.75 -5.43
C THR A 114 8.73 2.10 -6.75
N TYR A 115 7.57 1.47 -6.75
CA TYR A 115 6.94 0.88 -7.92
C TYR A 115 5.44 1.17 -7.91
N ILE A 116 4.94 1.73 -9.02
CA ILE A 116 3.52 1.98 -9.23
C ILE A 116 3.04 1.07 -10.37
N HIS A 117 2.03 0.26 -10.08
CA HIS A 117 1.44 -0.67 -11.03
C HIS A 117 0.03 -0.21 -11.44
N GLY A 118 -0.34 -0.51 -12.70
CA GLY A 118 -1.70 -0.31 -13.20
C GLY A 118 -2.18 1.14 -13.12
N GLU A 119 -1.32 2.10 -13.48
CA GLU A 119 -1.63 3.54 -13.47
C GLU A 119 -2.03 4.10 -12.09
N GLY A 120 -1.49 3.55 -11.02
CA GLY A 120 -1.79 3.99 -9.67
C GLY A 120 -2.77 3.08 -8.91
N ARG A 121 -3.08 1.89 -9.42
CA ARG A 121 -3.93 0.93 -8.69
C ARG A 121 -3.20 0.29 -7.51
N ILE A 122 -1.91 0.00 -7.69
CA ILE A 122 -1.07 -0.57 -6.64
C ILE A 122 0.22 0.24 -6.57
N GLY A 123 0.62 0.58 -5.35
CA GLY A 123 1.91 1.21 -5.10
C GLY A 123 2.69 0.42 -4.05
N VAL A 124 3.97 0.23 -4.31
CA VAL A 124 4.90 -0.47 -3.43
C VAL A 124 6.12 0.41 -3.18
N MET A 125 6.59 0.41 -1.95
CA MET A 125 7.82 1.08 -1.55
C MET A 125 8.70 0.08 -0.79
N VAL A 126 9.95 -0.07 -1.22
CA VAL A 126 10.93 -0.98 -0.64
C VAL A 126 12.12 -0.19 -0.15
N LYS A 127 12.52 -0.42 1.10
CA LYS A 127 13.76 0.06 1.67
C LYS A 127 14.84 -1.01 1.53
N VAL A 128 16.01 -0.63 1.04
CA VAL A 128 17.17 -1.51 0.86
C VAL A 128 18.24 -1.16 1.88
N GLU A 129 18.80 -2.15 2.55
CA GLU A 129 19.97 -1.97 3.40
C GLU A 129 21.24 -2.21 2.59
N GLY A 130 22.30 -1.43 2.89
CA GLY A 130 23.56 -1.46 2.16
C GLY A 130 23.60 -0.47 0.99
N ASP A 131 24.59 -0.64 0.10
CA ASP A 131 24.81 0.27 -1.03
C ASP A 131 23.75 0.06 -2.13
N LEU A 132 23.14 1.14 -2.58
CA LEU A 132 22.14 1.11 -3.65
C LEU A 132 22.83 1.17 -5.04
N THR A 133 23.54 0.10 -5.38
CA THR A 133 24.09 -0.10 -6.74
C THR A 133 22.97 -0.27 -7.77
N ASP A 134 23.30 -0.19 -9.05
CA ASP A 134 22.30 -0.40 -10.11
C ASP A 134 21.69 -1.81 -10.08
N ASP A 135 22.49 -2.81 -9.71
CA ASP A 135 22.00 -4.19 -9.50
C ASP A 135 21.05 -4.26 -8.30
N ALA A 136 21.41 -3.59 -7.18
CA ALA A 136 20.54 -3.51 -6.00
C ALA A 136 19.22 -2.79 -6.28
N LYS A 137 19.24 -1.70 -7.07
CA LYS A 137 18.03 -1.01 -7.54
C LYS A 137 17.16 -1.93 -8.39
N SER A 138 17.77 -2.68 -9.31
CA SER A 138 17.05 -3.63 -10.16
C SER A 138 16.40 -4.73 -9.34
N ALA A 139 17.14 -5.34 -8.40
CA ALA A 139 16.61 -6.35 -7.50
C ALA A 139 15.48 -5.81 -6.60
N ALA A 140 15.64 -4.60 -6.06
CA ALA A 140 14.59 -3.96 -5.26
C ALA A 140 13.32 -3.68 -6.07
N LYS A 141 13.47 -3.30 -7.35
CA LYS A 141 12.33 -3.13 -8.26
C LYS A 141 11.64 -4.46 -8.54
N ASP A 142 12.39 -5.52 -8.72
CA ASP A 142 11.87 -6.88 -8.92
C ASP A 142 11.11 -7.35 -7.67
N ALA A 143 11.67 -7.11 -6.47
CA ALA A 143 10.96 -7.37 -5.22
C ALA A 143 9.67 -6.54 -5.10
N ALA A 144 9.68 -5.26 -5.50
CA ALA A 144 8.48 -4.43 -5.49
C ALA A 144 7.41 -4.94 -6.48
N MET A 145 7.81 -5.45 -7.65
CA MET A 145 6.90 -6.10 -8.59
C MET A 145 6.35 -7.42 -8.05
N GLN A 146 7.17 -8.24 -7.38
CA GLN A 146 6.74 -9.44 -6.67
C GLN A 146 5.67 -9.11 -5.62
N ILE A 147 5.91 -8.08 -4.79
CA ILE A 147 4.96 -7.62 -3.76
C ILE A 147 3.65 -7.17 -4.42
N ALA A 148 3.72 -6.41 -5.50
CA ALA A 148 2.52 -5.95 -6.21
C ALA A 148 1.70 -7.12 -6.80
N ALA A 149 2.36 -8.16 -7.30
CA ALA A 149 1.72 -9.30 -7.92
C ALA A 149 1.17 -10.32 -6.91
N MET A 150 1.96 -10.63 -5.87
CA MET A 150 1.68 -11.75 -4.96
C MET A 150 1.12 -11.31 -3.62
N ASN A 151 1.11 -10.01 -3.33
CA ASN A 151 0.56 -9.41 -2.09
C ASN A 151 0.97 -10.14 -0.80
N PRO A 152 2.28 -10.36 -0.54
CA PRO A 152 2.73 -11.01 0.69
C PRO A 152 2.31 -10.20 1.91
N LEU A 153 1.98 -10.90 2.99
CA LEU A 153 1.60 -10.27 4.27
C LEU A 153 2.81 -10.01 5.17
N TYR A 154 3.88 -10.77 4.98
CA TYR A 154 5.08 -10.76 5.81
C TYR A 154 6.34 -10.77 4.96
N LEU A 155 7.45 -10.29 5.50
CA LEU A 155 8.75 -10.33 4.82
C LEU A 155 9.26 -11.78 4.71
N ASP A 156 9.27 -12.50 5.82
CA ASP A 156 9.66 -13.90 5.91
C ASP A 156 8.94 -14.61 7.07
N LYS A 157 9.18 -15.92 7.19
CA LYS A 157 8.55 -16.74 8.23
C LYS A 157 8.90 -16.32 9.66
N THR A 158 10.03 -15.60 9.88
CA THR A 158 10.44 -15.15 11.23
C THR A 158 9.72 -13.87 11.63
N THR A 159 9.16 -13.14 10.66
CA THR A 159 8.39 -11.90 10.89
C THR A 159 6.90 -12.15 11.07
N VAL A 160 6.44 -13.40 10.91
CA VAL A 160 5.04 -13.78 11.18
C VAL A 160 4.77 -13.71 12.69
N PRO A 161 3.82 -12.87 13.16
CA PRO A 161 3.46 -12.82 14.57
C PRO A 161 3.00 -14.20 15.07
N ALA A 162 3.41 -14.58 16.28
CA ALA A 162 3.03 -15.87 16.87
C ALA A 162 1.51 -16.03 16.95
N GLU A 163 0.78 -14.95 17.25
CA GLU A 163 -0.68 -14.95 17.30
C GLU A 163 -1.31 -15.27 15.94
N ASP A 164 -0.79 -14.70 14.85
CA ASP A 164 -1.31 -14.94 13.49
C ASP A 164 -1.02 -16.38 13.06
N LEU A 165 0.17 -16.89 13.39
CA LEU A 165 0.54 -18.28 13.13
C LEU A 165 -0.36 -19.27 13.89
N GLU A 166 -0.65 -19.00 15.15
CA GLU A 166 -1.54 -19.85 15.96
C GLU A 166 -2.99 -19.80 15.45
N LYS A 167 -3.49 -18.63 15.05
CA LYS A 167 -4.81 -18.51 14.38
C LYS A 167 -4.87 -19.36 13.12
N GLU A 168 -3.85 -19.27 12.27
CA GLU A 168 -3.79 -20.05 11.03
C GLU A 168 -3.73 -21.54 11.30
N LYS A 169 -2.91 -21.99 12.26
CA LYS A 169 -2.88 -23.40 12.70
C LYS A 169 -4.24 -23.91 13.16
N HIS A 170 -4.98 -23.10 13.92
CA HIS A 170 -6.34 -23.45 14.35
C HIS A 170 -7.30 -23.61 13.18
N ILE A 171 -7.23 -22.71 12.18
CA ILE A 171 -8.04 -22.80 10.97
C ILE A 171 -7.70 -24.06 10.20
N ILE A 172 -6.42 -24.32 9.99
CA ILE A 172 -5.93 -25.53 9.27
C ILE A 172 -6.40 -26.81 9.99
N LEU A 173 -6.27 -26.88 11.32
CA LEU A 173 -6.69 -28.02 12.10
C LEU A 173 -8.21 -28.25 12.01
N ALA A 174 -9.01 -27.19 12.05
CA ALA A 174 -10.47 -27.27 11.89
C ALA A 174 -10.82 -27.86 10.49
N GLN A 175 -10.23 -27.32 9.44
CA GLN A 175 -10.41 -27.83 8.07
C GLN A 175 -9.98 -29.28 7.92
N MET A 176 -8.85 -29.67 8.56
CA MET A 176 -8.38 -31.05 8.51
C MET A 176 -9.34 -32.02 9.22
N LYS A 177 -9.98 -31.60 10.31
CA LYS A 177 -10.95 -32.42 11.05
C LYS A 177 -12.28 -32.58 10.29
N GLU A 178 -12.68 -31.57 9.53
CA GLU A 178 -13.89 -31.62 8.71
C GLU A 178 -13.72 -32.44 7.42
N ASP A 179 -12.48 -32.65 6.95
CA ASP A 179 -12.22 -33.44 5.73
C ASP A 179 -12.37 -34.94 6.01
N PRO A 180 -13.38 -35.63 5.42
CA PRO A 180 -13.58 -37.07 5.58
C PRO A 180 -12.35 -37.92 5.23
N LYS A 181 -11.47 -37.44 4.34
CA LYS A 181 -10.23 -38.12 3.95
C LYS A 181 -9.23 -38.24 5.10
N ASN A 182 -9.41 -37.48 6.15
CA ASN A 182 -8.57 -37.50 7.34
C ASN A 182 -9.14 -38.35 8.47
N ALA A 183 -10.36 -38.82 8.35
CA ALA A 183 -11.01 -39.66 9.34
C ALA A 183 -10.19 -40.94 9.58
N GLY A 184 -9.82 -41.19 10.84
CA GLY A 184 -9.05 -42.35 11.22
C GLY A 184 -7.54 -42.32 10.97
N LYS A 185 -6.98 -41.20 10.49
CA LYS A 185 -5.54 -41.03 10.36
C LYS A 185 -4.86 -40.92 11.75
N PRO A 186 -3.71 -41.58 11.94
CA PRO A 186 -2.92 -41.46 13.16
C PRO A 186 -2.48 -40.00 13.42
N GLU A 187 -2.34 -39.66 14.70
CA GLU A 187 -1.98 -38.28 15.12
C GLU A 187 -0.65 -37.78 14.50
N ASN A 188 0.37 -38.66 14.44
CA ASN A 188 1.65 -38.30 13.83
C ASN A 188 1.54 -37.99 12.32
N ILE A 189 0.55 -38.53 11.62
CA ILE A 189 0.28 -38.21 10.22
C ILE A 189 -0.42 -36.84 10.14
N LEU A 190 -1.37 -36.58 11.04
CA LEU A 190 -2.05 -35.28 11.10
C LEU A 190 -1.08 -34.15 11.44
N GLU A 191 -0.13 -34.38 12.35
CA GLU A 191 0.93 -33.40 12.67
C GLU A 191 1.84 -33.08 11.47
N LYS A 192 2.23 -34.11 10.70
CA LYS A 192 3.02 -33.92 9.47
C LYS A 192 2.21 -33.15 8.42
N MET A 193 0.93 -33.44 8.30
CA MET A 193 0.04 -32.70 7.39
C MET A 193 -0.11 -31.24 7.80
N LEU A 194 -0.27 -30.97 9.11
CA LEU A 194 -0.31 -29.63 9.65
C LEU A 194 0.99 -28.86 9.31
N THR A 195 2.14 -29.47 9.56
CA THR A 195 3.44 -28.88 9.21
C THR A 195 3.54 -28.55 7.73
N GLY A 196 3.10 -29.46 6.84
CA GLY A 196 3.07 -29.22 5.40
C GLY A 196 2.16 -28.06 5.00
N LYS A 197 0.98 -27.94 5.63
CA LYS A 197 0.05 -26.84 5.38
C LYS A 197 0.56 -25.50 5.90
N VAL A 198 1.22 -25.48 7.07
CA VAL A 198 1.90 -24.29 7.61
C VAL A 198 3.04 -23.85 6.69
N ASN A 199 3.82 -24.77 6.14
CA ASN A 199 4.84 -24.43 5.15
C ASN A 199 4.19 -23.78 3.90
N LYS A 200 3.05 -24.33 3.45
CA LYS A 200 2.30 -23.72 2.33
C LYS A 200 1.78 -22.32 2.66
N PHE A 201 1.34 -22.07 3.89
CA PHE A 201 1.00 -20.73 4.36
C PHE A 201 2.18 -19.77 4.22
N TYR A 202 3.40 -20.17 4.63
CA TYR A 202 4.60 -19.36 4.45
C TYR A 202 4.91 -19.08 2.98
N GLU A 203 4.85 -20.11 2.13
CA GLU A 203 5.08 -19.99 0.69
C GLU A 203 4.11 -19.01 0.01
N LEU A 204 2.89 -18.87 0.51
CA LEU A 204 1.89 -17.96 -0.04
C LEU A 204 1.99 -16.55 0.52
N ASN A 205 2.36 -16.42 1.79
CA ASN A 205 2.19 -15.16 2.51
C ASN A 205 3.50 -14.45 2.90
N CYS A 206 4.65 -15.13 2.79
CA CYS A 206 5.94 -14.53 3.12
C CYS A 206 6.75 -14.26 1.86
N LEU A 207 7.14 -13.01 1.64
CA LEU A 207 7.85 -12.56 0.43
C LEU A 207 9.05 -13.46 0.09
N ASN A 208 9.91 -13.75 1.08
CA ASN A 208 11.13 -14.54 0.89
C ASN A 208 10.88 -16.02 0.66
N GLN A 209 9.66 -16.53 0.83
CA GLN A 209 9.26 -17.91 0.60
C GLN A 209 8.39 -18.09 -0.66
N GLN A 210 7.91 -16.99 -1.23
CA GLN A 210 7.15 -17.04 -2.49
C GLN A 210 8.04 -17.45 -3.66
N GLU A 211 7.47 -18.18 -4.61
CA GLU A 211 8.08 -18.41 -5.91
C GLU A 211 8.18 -17.08 -6.67
N PHE A 212 9.32 -16.83 -7.31
CA PHE A 212 9.55 -15.56 -8.00
C PHE A 212 8.68 -15.47 -9.25
N VAL A 213 7.87 -14.43 -9.34
CA VAL A 213 6.86 -14.27 -10.38
C VAL A 213 7.43 -14.21 -11.81
N LYS A 214 8.72 -13.89 -11.98
CA LYS A 214 9.38 -13.88 -13.28
C LYS A 214 9.96 -15.24 -13.70
N ASP A 215 10.07 -16.18 -12.76
CA ASP A 215 10.60 -17.52 -13.02
C ASP A 215 9.50 -18.56 -13.26
N SER A 216 8.21 -18.14 -13.15
CA SER A 216 7.01 -18.96 -13.30
C SER A 216 6.44 -18.97 -14.72
#